data_53560dd41d114712965067dbedbedc16
#
_entry.id   53560dd41d114712965067dbedbedc16
#
_cell.length_a   1.000
_cell.length_b   1.000
_cell.length_c   1.000
_cell.angle_alpha   90.00
_cell.angle_beta   90.00
_cell.angle_gamma   90.00
#
_symmetry.space_group_name_H-M   'P 1'
#
loop_
_entity.id
_entity.type
_entity.pdbx_description
1 polymer ?
#
loop_
_entity_poly.entity_id
_entity_poly.type
_entity_poly.pdbx_seq_one_letter_code
_entity_poly.pdbx_strand_id
1 'polypeptide(L)'
;MIGDITIFVGYQRSFVNPILNIAGLLSTLQSTIAGAERVFEFLDAPEETPDRNEAEIDAAMLVGEVEIHDVDFSYSPERELIKNLNVHVEPGKQIAIVGPTGAGKTTIVNLMMRFYDIQKGRITIDGVDYSDVPRPVLRRLFGMVLQDTWLFAGSIRDNVAYGKDDATMEEVIDACRQAHVDHFVDTMPQGYDTVLSEDATNISQGQKQLLTIARAILADPKILILDEATSSVDTRTEAYIQNAMKFMMQNRTSFVIAHRLSTIKNASTILVMDNGRIVEQGSHRDLLEKGGVYAELYNSQFVNPIA
;
A
#
# COMPACT_ATOMS: atom_id res chain seq x y z
N MET A 1 -38.25 -51.74 48.08
CA MET A 1 -38.64 -50.31 47.82
C MET A 1 -37.46 -49.34 47.64
N ILE A 2 -36.52 -49.17 48.56
CA ILE A 2 -35.39 -48.22 48.33
C ILE A 2 -34.40 -48.77 47.27
N GLY A 3 -34.13 -50.10 47.26
CA GLY A 3 -33.26 -50.74 46.26
C GLY A 3 -33.80 -50.65 44.82
N ASP A 4 -35.13 -50.76 44.66
CA ASP A 4 -35.74 -50.68 43.33
C ASP A 4 -35.67 -49.27 42.75
N ILE A 5 -35.74 -48.21 43.59
CA ILE A 5 -35.58 -46.82 43.19
C ILE A 5 -34.12 -46.61 42.75
N THR A 6 -33.14 -47.13 43.48
CA THR A 6 -31.72 -47.00 43.13
C THR A 6 -31.41 -47.64 41.77
N ILE A 7 -31.93 -48.85 41.55
CA ILE A 7 -31.79 -49.60 40.28
C ILE A 7 -32.44 -48.79 39.14
N PHE A 8 -33.65 -48.28 39.32
CA PHE A 8 -34.36 -47.49 38.34
C PHE A 8 -33.58 -46.21 37.94
N VAL A 9 -33.07 -45.46 38.93
CA VAL A 9 -32.21 -44.28 38.71
C VAL A 9 -30.92 -44.67 37.97
N GLY A 10 -30.33 -45.85 38.28
CA GLY A 10 -29.18 -46.38 37.56
C GLY A 10 -29.49 -46.64 36.09
N TYR A 11 -30.59 -47.29 35.79
CA TYR A 11 -31.02 -47.53 34.38
C TYR A 11 -31.36 -46.25 33.64
N GLN A 12 -32.02 -45.29 34.28
CA GLN A 12 -32.31 -43.99 33.70
C GLN A 12 -31.03 -43.27 33.27
N ARG A 13 -30.01 -43.23 34.16
CA ARG A 13 -28.70 -42.59 33.84
C ARG A 13 -27.99 -43.32 32.70
N SER A 14 -28.02 -44.67 32.72
CA SER A 14 -27.43 -45.47 31.66
C SER A 14 -28.07 -45.28 30.29
N PHE A 15 -29.35 -44.92 30.26
CA PHE A 15 -30.10 -44.61 29.04
C PHE A 15 -29.91 -43.17 28.57
N VAL A 16 -29.88 -42.19 29.50
CA VAL A 16 -29.79 -40.76 29.15
C VAL A 16 -28.37 -40.35 28.76
N ASN A 17 -27.35 -40.87 29.48
CA ASN A 17 -25.94 -40.49 29.20
C ASN A 17 -25.49 -40.75 27.76
N PRO A 18 -25.77 -41.88 27.11
CA PRO A 18 -25.42 -42.06 25.71
C PRO A 18 -26.07 -41.04 24.77
N ILE A 19 -27.32 -40.62 25.06
CA ILE A 19 -28.05 -39.63 24.26
C ILE A 19 -27.37 -38.27 24.36
N LEU A 20 -26.97 -37.87 25.57
CA LEU A 20 -26.21 -36.62 25.79
C LEU A 20 -24.84 -36.67 25.13
N ASN A 21 -24.16 -37.81 25.18
CA ASN A 21 -22.91 -38.00 24.47
C ASN A 21 -23.03 -37.88 22.96
N ILE A 22 -24.08 -38.44 22.36
CA ILE A 22 -24.36 -38.31 20.92
C ILE A 22 -24.62 -36.84 20.58
N ALA A 23 -25.41 -36.13 21.38
CA ALA A 23 -25.66 -34.69 21.18
C ALA A 23 -24.37 -33.89 21.22
N GLY A 24 -23.46 -34.19 22.19
CA GLY A 24 -22.14 -33.56 22.26
C GLY A 24 -21.24 -33.88 21.06
N LEU A 25 -21.25 -35.14 20.60
CA LEU A 25 -20.52 -35.56 19.40
C LEU A 25 -21.01 -34.85 18.14
N LEU A 26 -22.32 -34.62 17.99
CA LEU A 26 -22.87 -33.87 16.85
C LEU A 26 -22.38 -32.42 16.84
N SER A 27 -22.32 -31.76 18.00
CA SER A 27 -21.77 -30.39 18.10
C SER A 27 -20.28 -30.36 17.74
N THR A 28 -19.52 -31.33 18.22
CA THR A 28 -18.07 -31.46 17.88
C THR A 28 -17.88 -31.73 16.39
N LEU A 29 -18.72 -32.58 15.79
CA LEU A 29 -18.68 -32.88 14.36
C LEU A 29 -18.94 -31.62 13.53
N GLN A 30 -19.95 -30.81 13.88
CA GLN A 30 -20.25 -29.55 13.17
C GLN A 30 -19.06 -28.58 13.21
N SER A 31 -18.43 -28.36 14.37
CA SER A 31 -17.27 -27.51 14.47
C SER A 31 -16.05 -28.06 13.73
N THR A 32 -15.89 -29.40 13.70
CA THR A 32 -14.82 -30.05 12.93
C THR A 32 -15.03 -29.88 11.42
N ILE A 33 -16.27 -30.05 10.94
CA ILE A 33 -16.61 -29.83 9.52
C ILE A 33 -16.34 -28.37 9.14
N ALA A 34 -16.81 -27.41 9.94
CA ALA A 34 -16.55 -25.98 9.67
C ALA A 34 -15.06 -25.63 9.68
N GLY A 35 -14.27 -26.30 10.55
CA GLY A 35 -12.82 -26.17 10.54
C GLY A 35 -12.18 -26.77 9.27
N ALA A 36 -12.64 -27.94 8.87
CA ALA A 36 -12.17 -28.62 7.65
C ALA A 36 -12.53 -27.81 6.39
N GLU A 37 -13.74 -27.26 6.30
CA GLU A 37 -14.14 -26.38 5.18
C GLU A 37 -13.16 -25.21 5.00
N ARG A 38 -12.82 -24.51 6.09
CA ARG A 38 -11.87 -23.39 6.02
C ARG A 38 -10.47 -23.82 5.56
N VAL A 39 -10.03 -25.01 5.99
CA VAL A 39 -8.73 -25.54 5.55
C VAL A 39 -8.74 -25.86 4.07
N PHE A 40 -9.81 -26.53 3.59
CA PHE A 40 -9.95 -26.84 2.17
C PHE A 40 -10.14 -25.60 1.32
N GLU A 41 -10.94 -24.61 1.76
CA GLU A 41 -11.09 -23.33 1.09
C GLU A 41 -9.72 -22.63 0.89
N PHE A 42 -8.83 -22.71 1.89
CA PHE A 42 -7.47 -22.20 1.77
C PHE A 42 -6.61 -23.04 0.82
N LEU A 43 -6.70 -24.36 0.87
CA LEU A 43 -5.91 -25.26 0.02
C LEU A 43 -6.35 -25.24 -1.45
N ASP A 44 -7.64 -25.02 -1.69
CA ASP A 44 -8.24 -24.94 -3.03
C ASP A 44 -8.21 -23.51 -3.60
N ALA A 45 -7.67 -22.53 -2.83
CA ALA A 45 -7.53 -21.16 -3.33
C ALA A 45 -6.64 -21.16 -4.58
N PRO A 46 -7.01 -20.39 -5.63
CA PRO A 46 -6.22 -20.32 -6.85
C PRO A 46 -4.81 -19.78 -6.53
N GLU A 47 -3.81 -20.50 -7.00
CA GLU A 47 -2.42 -20.07 -6.87
C GLU A 47 -2.16 -18.81 -7.70
N GLU A 48 -1.23 -17.97 -7.23
CA GLU A 48 -0.76 -16.82 -7.99
C GLU A 48 -0.12 -17.30 -9.31
N THR A 49 -0.38 -16.58 -10.40
CA THR A 49 0.26 -16.87 -11.71
C THR A 49 1.79 -16.92 -11.56
N PRO A 50 2.46 -17.99 -12.02
CA PRO A 50 3.91 -18.06 -11.92
C PRO A 50 4.58 -16.92 -12.70
N ASP A 51 5.69 -16.43 -12.16
CA ASP A 51 6.49 -15.42 -12.84
C ASP A 51 7.09 -15.98 -14.15
N ARG A 52 6.97 -15.21 -15.21
CA ARG A 52 7.69 -15.45 -16.45
C ARG A 52 9.11 -14.91 -16.28
N ASN A 53 10.11 -15.77 -16.25
CA ASN A 53 11.52 -15.34 -16.12
C ASN A 53 12.13 -15.01 -17.51
N GLU A 54 11.41 -14.26 -18.32
CA GLU A 54 11.80 -14.04 -19.72
C GLU A 54 12.62 -12.75 -19.93
N ALA A 55 12.54 -11.79 -19.03
CA ALA A 55 13.29 -10.54 -19.13
C ALA A 55 14.35 -10.40 -18.04
N GLU A 56 15.62 -10.35 -18.45
CA GLU A 56 16.68 -9.82 -17.60
C GLU A 56 16.62 -8.29 -17.63
N ILE A 57 16.11 -7.69 -16.55
CA ILE A 57 16.11 -6.25 -16.37
C ILE A 57 17.27 -5.86 -15.46
N ASP A 58 18.20 -5.10 -16.01
CA ASP A 58 19.17 -4.38 -15.19
C ASP A 58 18.51 -3.12 -14.63
N ALA A 59 18.11 -3.20 -13.35
CA ALA A 59 17.48 -2.09 -12.64
C ALA A 59 18.31 -0.79 -12.68
N ALA A 60 19.62 -0.87 -12.86
CA ALA A 60 20.51 0.28 -12.95
C ALA A 60 20.33 1.06 -14.27
N MET A 61 19.92 0.39 -15.34
CA MET A 61 19.72 1.01 -16.66
C MET A 61 18.33 1.64 -16.83
N LEU A 62 17.40 1.35 -15.95
CA LEU A 62 16.04 1.86 -16.05
C LEU A 62 15.99 3.35 -15.70
N VAL A 63 15.21 4.09 -16.48
CA VAL A 63 14.98 5.52 -16.31
C VAL A 63 13.63 5.85 -15.67
N GLY A 64 12.72 4.87 -15.65
CA GLY A 64 11.42 4.96 -14.97
C GLY A 64 10.31 5.55 -15.84
N GLU A 65 10.32 5.30 -17.16
CA GLU A 65 9.16 5.54 -18.01
C GLU A 65 8.07 4.51 -17.69
N VAL A 66 6.83 4.95 -17.57
CA VAL A 66 5.69 4.07 -17.30
C VAL A 66 4.59 4.29 -18.34
N GLU A 67 4.18 3.23 -19.01
CA GLU A 67 3.06 3.27 -19.93
C GLU A 67 1.99 2.24 -19.53
N ILE A 68 0.76 2.66 -19.55
CA ILE A 68 -0.44 1.85 -19.31
C ILE A 68 -1.31 1.96 -20.54
N HIS A 69 -1.59 0.83 -21.21
CA HIS A 69 -2.34 0.78 -22.47
C HIS A 69 -3.59 -0.08 -22.32
N ASP A 70 -4.77 0.52 -22.52
CA ASP A 70 -6.08 -0.13 -22.59
C ASP A 70 -6.35 -1.13 -21.45
N VAL A 71 -5.91 -0.77 -20.23
CA VAL A 71 -6.00 -1.66 -19.07
C VAL A 71 -7.42 -1.65 -18.52
N ASP A 72 -7.99 -2.87 -18.41
CA ASP A 72 -9.21 -3.17 -17.68
C ASP A 72 -8.88 -4.04 -16.47
N PHE A 73 -9.55 -3.76 -15.34
CA PHE A 73 -9.39 -4.53 -14.11
C PHE A 73 -10.61 -4.46 -13.20
N SER A 74 -10.90 -5.58 -12.54
CA SER A 74 -11.86 -5.68 -11.45
C SER A 74 -11.43 -6.69 -10.39
N TYR A 75 -11.71 -6.40 -9.11
CA TYR A 75 -11.47 -7.34 -8.01
C TYR A 75 -12.48 -8.51 -8.00
N SER A 76 -13.66 -8.29 -8.54
CA SER A 76 -14.67 -9.34 -8.73
C SER A 76 -15.30 -9.21 -10.11
N PRO A 77 -15.73 -10.34 -10.74
CA PRO A 77 -16.34 -10.31 -12.07
C PRO A 77 -17.61 -9.45 -12.17
N GLU A 78 -18.30 -9.26 -11.04
CA GLU A 78 -19.59 -8.57 -11.00
C GLU A 78 -19.46 -7.02 -10.98
N ARG A 79 -18.27 -6.51 -10.63
CA ARG A 79 -18.07 -5.07 -10.50
C ARG A 79 -16.78 -4.62 -11.19
N GLU A 80 -16.92 -4.20 -12.44
CA GLU A 80 -15.83 -3.54 -13.15
C GLU A 80 -15.38 -2.28 -12.39
N LEU A 81 -14.06 -2.16 -12.17
CA LEU A 81 -13.50 -1.06 -11.39
C LEU A 81 -12.64 -0.13 -12.25
N ILE A 82 -11.72 -0.67 -13.05
CA ILE A 82 -10.88 0.11 -13.97
C ILE A 82 -11.28 -0.24 -15.40
N LYS A 83 -11.46 0.78 -16.26
CA LYS A 83 -11.88 0.62 -17.64
C LYS A 83 -11.05 1.49 -18.58
N ASN A 84 -10.46 0.83 -19.58
CA ASN A 84 -9.72 1.48 -20.65
C ASN A 84 -8.74 2.55 -20.14
N LEU A 85 -7.97 2.16 -19.11
CA LEU A 85 -6.98 3.03 -18.51
C LEU A 85 -5.81 3.21 -19.46
N ASN A 86 -5.53 4.46 -19.83
CA ASN A 86 -4.41 4.84 -20.67
C ASN A 86 -3.63 5.95 -19.99
N VAL A 87 -2.35 5.71 -19.71
CA VAL A 87 -1.43 6.67 -19.08
C VAL A 87 -0.05 6.52 -19.70
N HIS A 88 0.58 7.63 -20.02
CA HIS A 88 2.00 7.69 -20.39
C HIS A 88 2.70 8.69 -19.47
N VAL A 89 3.79 8.24 -18.86
CA VAL A 89 4.56 9.04 -17.90
C VAL A 89 6.03 9.00 -18.29
N GLU A 90 6.53 10.16 -18.72
CA GLU A 90 7.96 10.33 -19.01
C GLU A 90 8.83 10.21 -17.75
N PRO A 91 10.09 9.75 -17.89
CA PRO A 91 11.02 9.67 -16.78
C PRO A 91 11.15 10.97 -15.99
N GLY A 92 11.20 10.85 -14.67
CA GLY A 92 11.42 11.98 -13.78
C GLY A 92 10.23 12.95 -13.63
N LYS A 93 9.07 12.62 -14.18
CA LYS A 93 7.85 13.43 -14.06
C LYS A 93 7.06 13.08 -12.79
N GLN A 94 6.44 14.10 -12.25
CA GLN A 94 5.53 13.95 -11.11
C GLN A 94 4.08 13.94 -11.59
N ILE A 95 3.36 12.88 -11.28
CA ILE A 95 1.96 12.67 -11.62
C ILE A 95 1.12 12.75 -10.35
N ALA A 96 0.14 13.65 -10.33
CA ALA A 96 -0.86 13.69 -9.27
C ALA A 96 -2.11 12.91 -9.69
N ILE A 97 -2.55 11.97 -8.86
CA ILE A 97 -3.79 11.23 -9.05
C ILE A 97 -4.82 11.81 -8.10
N VAL A 98 -5.89 12.39 -8.65
CA VAL A 98 -6.98 13.02 -7.89
C VAL A 98 -8.33 12.40 -8.25
N GLY A 99 -9.30 12.50 -7.35
CA GLY A 99 -10.65 12.00 -7.58
C GLY A 99 -11.34 11.62 -6.25
N PRO A 100 -12.65 11.37 -6.27
CA PRO A 100 -13.41 11.00 -5.08
C PRO A 100 -12.93 9.65 -4.48
N THR A 101 -13.35 9.39 -3.25
CA THR A 101 -13.11 8.08 -2.61
C THR A 101 -13.80 6.98 -3.43
N GLY A 102 -13.09 5.88 -3.65
CA GLY A 102 -13.58 4.77 -4.48
C GLY A 102 -13.41 4.95 -5.99
N ALA A 103 -12.81 6.05 -6.48
CA ALA A 103 -12.55 6.28 -7.90
C ALA A 103 -11.53 5.31 -8.54
N GLY A 104 -10.81 4.50 -7.73
CA GLY A 104 -9.82 3.55 -8.22
C GLY A 104 -8.36 4.01 -8.10
N LYS A 105 -8.07 5.11 -7.38
CA LYS A 105 -6.70 5.66 -7.24
C LYS A 105 -5.71 4.63 -6.69
N THR A 106 -6.02 4.02 -5.55
CA THR A 106 -5.18 2.97 -4.94
C THR A 106 -5.11 1.71 -5.81
N THR A 107 -6.14 1.44 -6.60
CA THR A 107 -6.13 0.29 -7.52
C THR A 107 -5.08 0.45 -8.60
N ILE A 108 -4.89 1.65 -9.17
CA ILE A 108 -3.79 1.91 -10.14
C ILE A 108 -2.44 1.56 -9.51
N VAL A 109 -2.20 1.98 -8.26
CA VAL A 109 -0.97 1.66 -7.51
C VAL A 109 -0.80 0.14 -7.38
N ASN A 110 -1.85 -0.56 -6.97
CA ASN A 110 -1.82 -2.01 -6.82
C ASN A 110 -1.51 -2.75 -8.14
N LEU A 111 -2.02 -2.23 -9.26
CA LEU A 111 -1.75 -2.79 -10.58
C LEU A 111 -0.30 -2.53 -11.02
N MET A 112 0.23 -1.33 -10.83
CA MET A 112 1.63 -1.01 -11.14
C MET A 112 2.61 -1.88 -10.36
N MET A 113 2.33 -2.16 -9.08
CA MET A 113 3.12 -3.04 -8.21
C MET A 113 2.90 -4.53 -8.49
N ARG A 114 1.98 -4.85 -9.41
CA ARG A 114 1.57 -6.22 -9.71
C ARG A 114 1.18 -7.00 -8.46
N PHE A 115 0.39 -6.34 -7.56
CA PHE A 115 -0.30 -7.05 -6.49
C PHE A 115 -1.51 -7.82 -7.01
N TYR A 116 -1.99 -7.41 -8.18
CA TYR A 116 -3.03 -8.10 -8.97
C TYR A 116 -2.61 -8.06 -10.43
N ASP A 117 -2.84 -9.16 -11.15
CA ASP A 117 -2.63 -9.20 -12.60
C ASP A 117 -3.80 -8.49 -13.31
N ILE A 118 -3.49 -7.75 -14.37
CA ILE A 118 -4.50 -7.08 -15.20
C ILE A 118 -5.29 -8.10 -16.01
N GLN A 119 -6.56 -7.79 -16.31
CA GLN A 119 -7.44 -8.67 -17.10
C GLN A 119 -7.35 -8.40 -18.61
N LYS A 120 -7.00 -7.17 -18.99
CA LYS A 120 -6.83 -6.75 -20.37
C LYS A 120 -5.83 -5.59 -20.44
N GLY A 121 -5.24 -5.39 -21.61
CA GLY A 121 -4.27 -4.33 -21.85
C GLY A 121 -2.84 -4.77 -21.48
N ARG A 122 -1.96 -3.78 -21.27
CA ARG A 122 -0.59 -4.01 -20.84
C ARG A 122 -0.06 -2.83 -20.03
N ILE A 123 0.91 -3.09 -19.18
CA ILE A 123 1.70 -2.08 -18.46
C ILE A 123 3.17 -2.33 -18.81
N THR A 124 3.85 -1.28 -19.26
CA THR A 124 5.29 -1.36 -19.56
C THR A 124 6.08 -0.40 -18.68
N ILE A 125 7.30 -0.81 -18.33
CA ILE A 125 8.29 0.03 -17.64
C ILE A 125 9.53 0.05 -18.54
N ASP A 126 9.90 1.26 -18.99
CA ASP A 126 10.98 1.47 -19.97
C ASP A 126 10.84 0.56 -21.21
N GLY A 127 9.60 0.41 -21.70
CA GLY A 127 9.25 -0.39 -22.86
C GLY A 127 9.15 -1.90 -22.63
N VAL A 128 9.50 -2.41 -21.42
CA VAL A 128 9.40 -3.83 -21.07
C VAL A 128 8.05 -4.12 -20.44
N ASP A 129 7.36 -5.15 -20.91
CA ASP A 129 6.10 -5.58 -20.29
C ASP A 129 6.37 -6.07 -18.86
N TYR A 130 5.68 -5.48 -17.89
CA TYR A 130 5.87 -5.79 -16.47
C TYR A 130 5.51 -7.24 -16.12
N SER A 131 4.70 -7.91 -16.94
CA SER A 131 4.32 -9.31 -16.75
C SER A 131 5.46 -10.29 -17.06
N ASP A 132 6.43 -9.86 -17.86
CA ASP A 132 7.62 -10.65 -18.23
C ASP A 132 8.75 -10.52 -17.20
N VAL A 133 8.59 -9.60 -16.24
CA VAL A 133 9.53 -9.33 -15.17
C VAL A 133 9.13 -10.10 -13.91
N PRO A 134 10.04 -10.81 -13.24
CA PRO A 134 9.76 -11.43 -11.94
C PRO A 134 9.28 -10.38 -10.91
N ARG A 135 8.20 -10.69 -10.18
CA ARG A 135 7.59 -9.76 -9.20
C ARG A 135 8.59 -9.16 -8.20
N PRO A 136 9.55 -9.93 -7.62
CA PRO A 136 10.52 -9.34 -6.71
C PRO A 136 11.43 -8.30 -7.37
N VAL A 137 11.81 -8.50 -8.64
CA VAL A 137 12.62 -7.56 -9.42
C VAL A 137 11.80 -6.32 -9.76
N LEU A 138 10.58 -6.51 -10.27
CA LEU A 138 9.63 -5.42 -10.56
C LEU A 138 9.41 -4.52 -9.33
N ARG A 139 9.09 -5.12 -8.18
CA ARG A 139 8.77 -4.39 -6.95
C ARG A 139 9.93 -3.60 -6.38
N ARG A 140 11.18 -4.01 -6.63
CA ARG A 140 12.39 -3.25 -6.26
C ARG A 140 12.53 -1.93 -7.03
N LEU A 141 11.88 -1.78 -8.19
CA LEU A 141 11.89 -0.53 -8.96
C LEU A 141 11.06 0.56 -8.30
N PHE A 142 10.13 0.17 -7.42
CA PHE A 142 9.18 1.06 -6.77
C PHE A 142 9.55 1.33 -5.32
N GLY A 143 9.53 2.59 -4.92
CA GLY A 143 9.52 3.00 -3.52
C GLY A 143 8.13 3.47 -3.13
N MET A 144 7.63 2.99 -1.99
CA MET A 144 6.30 3.34 -1.51
C MET A 144 6.36 4.08 -0.18
N VAL A 145 5.67 5.21 -0.10
CA VAL A 145 5.37 5.90 1.16
C VAL A 145 3.87 6.03 1.27
N LEU A 146 3.28 5.16 2.09
CA LEU A 146 1.83 5.08 2.29
C LEU A 146 1.39 5.91 3.48
N GLN A 147 0.10 6.20 3.56
CA GLN A 147 -0.54 6.85 4.70
C GLN A 147 -0.34 6.04 5.99
N ASP A 148 -0.61 4.73 5.92
CA ASP A 148 -0.39 3.83 7.03
C ASP A 148 1.07 3.38 7.04
N THR A 149 1.85 4.00 7.92
CA THR A 149 3.27 3.71 8.07
C THR A 149 3.48 2.45 8.89
N TRP A 150 4.17 1.46 8.31
CA TRP A 150 4.53 0.24 9.02
C TRP A 150 6.00 0.23 9.42
N LEU A 151 6.25 0.03 10.71
CA LEU A 151 7.56 -0.19 11.30
C LEU A 151 7.50 -1.45 12.17
N PHE A 152 8.56 -2.25 12.15
CA PHE A 152 8.64 -3.45 12.97
C PHE A 152 9.35 -3.18 14.31
N ALA A 153 9.11 -4.05 15.30
CA ALA A 153 9.85 -4.03 16.56
C ALA A 153 11.33 -4.29 16.31
N GLY A 154 12.17 -3.30 16.58
CA GLY A 154 13.61 -3.32 16.29
C GLY A 154 14.21 -1.92 16.41
N SER A 155 15.51 -1.77 16.19
CA SER A 155 16.13 -0.45 16.28
C SER A 155 15.69 0.48 15.15
N ILE A 156 15.83 1.79 15.34
CA ILE A 156 15.64 2.78 14.27
C ILE A 156 16.53 2.45 13.08
N ARG A 157 17.80 2.11 13.34
CA ARG A 157 18.76 1.67 12.32
C ARG A 157 18.21 0.50 11.51
N ASP A 158 17.74 -0.56 12.16
CA ASP A 158 17.26 -1.75 11.47
C ASP A 158 16.02 -1.44 10.62
N ASN A 159 15.13 -0.60 11.13
CA ASN A 159 13.95 -0.15 10.40
C ASN A 159 14.29 0.64 9.12
N VAL A 160 15.32 1.49 9.15
CA VAL A 160 15.75 2.22 7.95
C VAL A 160 16.55 1.31 7.02
N ALA A 161 17.49 0.51 7.56
CA ALA A 161 18.30 -0.44 6.80
C ALA A 161 17.49 -1.48 6.03
N TYR A 162 16.24 -1.74 6.45
CA TYR A 162 15.31 -2.62 5.73
C TYR A 162 15.07 -2.19 4.26
N GLY A 163 15.35 -0.94 3.90
CA GLY A 163 15.23 -0.44 2.53
C GLY A 163 16.29 -0.98 1.55
N LYS A 164 17.44 -1.46 2.05
CA LYS A 164 18.55 -1.90 1.21
C LYS A 164 19.30 -3.04 1.87
N ASP A 165 19.45 -4.16 1.15
CA ASP A 165 20.30 -5.28 1.57
C ASP A 165 21.75 -4.79 1.78
N ASP A 166 22.40 -5.22 2.84
CA ASP A 166 23.79 -4.86 3.20
C ASP A 166 24.06 -3.34 3.37
N ALA A 167 23.05 -2.58 3.79
CA ALA A 167 23.19 -1.14 4.05
C ALA A 167 24.22 -0.87 5.14
N THR A 168 25.21 -0.02 4.84
CA THR A 168 26.18 0.44 5.84
C THR A 168 25.55 1.45 6.79
N MET A 169 26.13 1.57 8.00
CA MET A 169 25.67 2.58 8.98
C MET A 169 25.78 4.02 8.43
N GLU A 170 26.78 4.29 7.60
CA GLU A 170 26.98 5.59 6.97
C GLU A 170 25.82 5.92 6.00
N GLU A 171 25.42 4.95 5.16
CA GLU A 171 24.28 5.10 4.25
C GLU A 171 22.96 5.31 5.02
N VAL A 172 22.75 4.58 6.12
CA VAL A 172 21.60 4.76 7.00
C VAL A 172 21.55 6.18 7.59
N ILE A 173 22.68 6.67 8.11
CA ILE A 173 22.77 8.03 8.67
C ILE A 173 22.50 9.08 7.60
N ASP A 174 23.03 8.91 6.39
CA ASP A 174 22.82 9.84 5.29
C ASP A 174 21.35 9.89 4.85
N ALA A 175 20.71 8.73 4.70
CA ALA A 175 19.29 8.66 4.40
C ALA A 175 18.43 9.30 5.50
N CYS A 176 18.77 9.07 6.76
CA CYS A 176 18.11 9.68 7.91
C CYS A 176 18.27 11.21 7.94
N ARG A 177 19.45 11.73 7.59
CA ARG A 177 19.70 13.16 7.50
C ARG A 177 18.89 13.81 6.38
N GLN A 178 18.84 13.17 5.22
CA GLN A 178 18.03 13.63 4.07
C GLN A 178 16.53 13.63 4.36
N ALA A 179 16.08 12.70 5.20
CA ALA A 179 14.69 12.62 5.66
C ALA A 179 14.40 13.45 6.92
N HIS A 180 15.36 14.23 7.47
CA HIS A 180 15.23 14.97 8.73
C HIS A 180 14.94 14.09 9.96
N VAL A 181 15.34 12.82 9.93
CA VAL A 181 15.21 11.87 11.05
C VAL A 181 16.20 12.18 12.16
N ASP A 182 17.42 12.62 11.81
CA ASP A 182 18.49 13.03 12.73
C ASP A 182 17.99 13.99 13.80
N HIS A 183 17.13 14.94 13.44
CA HIS A 183 16.60 15.95 14.34
C HIS A 183 15.94 15.38 15.61
N PHE A 184 15.26 14.23 15.53
CA PHE A 184 14.66 13.63 16.71
C PHE A 184 15.49 12.48 17.28
N VAL A 185 16.24 11.76 16.44
CA VAL A 185 17.13 10.68 16.87
C VAL A 185 18.22 11.21 17.80
N ASP A 186 18.80 12.38 17.53
CA ASP A 186 19.81 13.03 18.38
C ASP A 186 19.27 13.38 19.80
N THR A 187 17.94 13.44 19.96
CA THR A 187 17.33 13.67 21.28
C THR A 187 17.07 12.38 22.05
N MET A 188 17.25 11.22 21.42
CA MET A 188 17.01 9.92 22.04
C MET A 188 18.24 9.39 22.76
N PRO A 189 18.13 8.79 23.96
CA PRO A 189 19.27 8.33 24.76
C PRO A 189 20.15 7.30 24.03
N GLN A 190 19.57 6.48 23.15
CA GLN A 190 20.27 5.43 22.41
C GLN A 190 20.48 5.81 20.93
N GLY A 191 20.09 7.01 20.50
CA GLY A 191 20.23 7.45 19.12
C GLY A 191 19.60 6.46 18.14
N TYR A 192 20.33 6.07 17.11
CA TYR A 192 19.90 5.10 16.09
C TYR A 192 19.66 3.68 16.62
N ASP A 193 20.23 3.29 17.76
CA ASP A 193 20.01 2.00 18.41
C ASP A 193 18.76 2.00 19.30
N THR A 194 18.01 3.10 19.36
CA THR A 194 16.72 3.17 20.06
C THR A 194 15.76 2.13 19.49
N VAL A 195 15.27 1.24 20.37
CA VAL A 195 14.34 0.17 19.99
C VAL A 195 12.92 0.72 19.91
N LEU A 196 12.29 0.50 18.77
CA LEU A 196 10.89 0.77 18.56
C LEU A 196 10.06 -0.39 19.13
N SER A 197 8.99 -0.03 19.85
CA SER A 197 8.01 -1.01 20.36
C SER A 197 7.21 -1.62 19.19
N GLU A 198 6.48 -2.67 19.47
CA GLU A 198 5.47 -3.20 18.56
C GLU A 198 4.51 -2.06 18.14
N ASP A 199 4.25 -1.94 16.84
CA ASP A 199 3.53 -0.81 16.22
C ASP A 199 4.19 0.58 16.44
N ALA A 200 5.44 0.62 16.89
CA ALA A 200 6.21 1.86 17.14
C ALA A 200 5.41 2.93 17.91
N THR A 201 4.72 2.51 19.00
CA THR A 201 3.87 3.41 19.82
C THR A 201 4.70 4.40 20.64
N ASN A 202 6.00 4.21 20.76
CA ASN A 202 6.95 5.07 21.50
C ASN A 202 7.47 6.26 20.68
N ILE A 203 7.00 6.44 19.44
CA ILE A 203 7.30 7.60 18.59
C ILE A 203 6.03 8.18 17.97
N SER A 204 6.07 9.46 17.58
CA SER A 204 4.91 10.14 16.98
C SER A 204 4.62 9.66 15.55
N GLN A 205 3.39 9.87 15.05
CA GLN A 205 3.02 9.52 13.68
C GLN A 205 3.90 10.21 12.63
N GLY A 206 4.26 11.48 12.85
CA GLY A 206 5.18 12.20 11.97
C GLY A 206 6.59 11.60 11.96
N GLN A 207 7.09 11.16 13.11
CA GLN A 207 8.39 10.48 13.20
C GLN A 207 8.37 9.14 12.49
N LYS A 208 7.29 8.36 12.61
CA LYS A 208 7.09 7.12 11.83
C LYS A 208 7.17 7.39 10.32
N GLN A 209 6.51 8.45 9.86
CA GLN A 209 6.49 8.81 8.45
C GLN A 209 7.89 9.23 7.95
N LEU A 210 8.65 10.01 8.74
CA LEU A 210 10.03 10.37 8.40
C LEU A 210 10.94 9.13 8.29
N LEU A 211 10.79 8.15 9.19
CA LEU A 211 11.53 6.87 9.11
C LEU A 211 11.18 6.08 7.85
N THR A 212 9.90 6.06 7.46
CA THR A 212 9.47 5.40 6.23
C THR A 212 10.03 6.10 4.98
N ILE A 213 10.10 7.44 5.01
CA ILE A 213 10.74 8.22 3.94
C ILE A 213 12.24 7.93 3.90
N ALA A 214 12.94 7.88 5.05
CA ALA A 214 14.37 7.53 5.12
C ALA A 214 14.64 6.14 4.52
N ARG A 215 13.78 5.14 4.83
CA ARG A 215 13.81 3.81 4.21
C ARG A 215 13.69 3.88 2.69
N ALA A 216 12.76 4.67 2.17
CA ALA A 216 12.56 4.83 0.74
C ALA A 216 13.71 5.59 0.07
N ILE A 217 14.33 6.57 0.73
CA ILE A 217 15.54 7.27 0.25
C ILE A 217 16.70 6.30 0.14
N LEU A 218 16.92 5.46 1.17
CA LEU A 218 17.97 4.45 1.20
C LEU A 218 17.84 3.40 0.10
N ALA A 219 16.60 3.01 -0.20
CA ALA A 219 16.28 2.05 -1.27
C ALA A 219 16.60 2.59 -2.67
N ASP A 220 16.65 3.90 -2.86
CA ASP A 220 16.93 4.61 -4.12
C ASP A 220 16.13 4.09 -5.35
N PRO A 221 14.80 3.98 -5.25
CA PRO A 221 13.98 3.44 -6.33
C PRO A 221 13.88 4.41 -7.52
N LYS A 222 13.60 3.87 -8.71
CA LYS A 222 13.40 4.68 -9.94
C LYS A 222 12.01 5.31 -10.01
N ILE A 223 11.03 4.64 -9.44
CA ILE A 223 9.63 5.06 -9.45
C ILE A 223 9.14 5.17 -8.01
N LEU A 224 8.45 6.25 -7.70
CA LEU A 224 7.88 6.50 -6.38
C LEU A 224 6.36 6.46 -6.42
N ILE A 225 5.78 5.86 -5.40
CA ILE A 225 4.35 5.86 -5.11
C ILE A 225 4.15 6.49 -3.74
N LEU A 226 3.45 7.61 -3.71
CA LEU A 226 3.27 8.41 -2.51
C LEU A 226 1.77 8.57 -2.23
N ASP A 227 1.36 8.27 -1.00
CA ASP A 227 0.00 8.56 -0.52
C ASP A 227 0.07 9.66 0.56
N GLU A 228 -0.51 10.82 0.26
CA GLU A 228 -0.24 12.07 0.96
C GLU A 228 -1.21 12.38 2.12
N ALA A 229 -1.84 11.40 2.70
CA ALA A 229 -2.75 11.64 3.82
C ALA A 229 -1.98 11.82 5.16
N THR A 230 -1.83 13.08 5.60
CA THR A 230 -1.20 13.44 6.88
C THR A 230 -2.19 14.21 7.74
N SER A 231 -3.15 13.55 8.37
CA SER A 231 -4.23 14.22 9.12
C SER A 231 -3.92 14.54 10.60
N SER A 232 -2.73 14.14 11.13
CA SER A 232 -2.49 14.17 12.58
C SER A 232 -1.05 14.52 12.97
N VAL A 233 -0.37 15.36 12.19
CA VAL A 233 1.03 15.74 12.41
C VAL A 233 1.12 17.23 12.76
N ASP A 234 1.99 17.58 13.69
CA ASP A 234 2.25 18.99 14.02
C ASP A 234 2.90 19.75 12.85
N THR A 235 2.69 21.05 12.78
CA THR A 235 3.10 21.90 11.65
C THR A 235 4.61 21.84 11.35
N ARG A 236 5.46 21.69 12.39
CA ARG A 236 6.91 21.65 12.21
C ARG A 236 7.36 20.33 11.57
N THR A 237 6.88 19.22 12.11
CA THR A 237 7.15 17.88 11.58
C THR A 237 6.55 17.73 10.17
N GLU A 238 5.41 18.35 9.92
CA GLU A 238 4.82 18.41 8.59
C GLU A 238 5.75 19.07 7.57
N ALA A 239 6.39 20.19 7.92
CA ALA A 239 7.36 20.86 7.04
C ALA A 239 8.57 19.96 6.73
N TYR A 240 9.06 19.18 7.71
CA TYR A 240 10.13 18.20 7.48
C TYR A 240 9.70 17.10 6.52
N ILE A 241 8.50 16.53 6.70
CA ILE A 241 7.93 15.52 5.82
C ILE A 241 7.85 16.06 4.38
N GLN A 242 7.33 17.27 4.18
CA GLN A 242 7.22 17.88 2.87
C GLN A 242 8.58 18.08 2.19
N ASN A 243 9.58 18.57 2.94
CA ASN A 243 10.92 18.75 2.42
C ASN A 243 11.57 17.40 2.04
N ALA A 244 11.44 16.40 2.89
CA ALA A 244 11.96 15.05 2.62
C ALA A 244 11.28 14.40 1.40
N MET A 245 9.94 14.51 1.28
CA MET A 245 9.21 14.04 0.11
C MET A 245 9.64 14.78 -1.17
N LYS A 246 9.76 16.10 -1.12
CA LYS A 246 10.24 16.90 -2.26
C LYS A 246 11.64 16.50 -2.69
N PHE A 247 12.55 16.28 -1.74
CA PHE A 247 13.90 15.77 -2.02
C PHE A 247 13.85 14.39 -2.68
N MET A 248 13.08 13.48 -2.12
CA MET A 248 12.94 12.12 -2.62
C MET A 248 12.38 12.07 -4.05
N MET A 249 11.46 12.97 -4.42
CA MET A 249 10.87 13.03 -5.76
C MET A 249 11.80 13.63 -6.83
N GLN A 250 12.92 14.27 -6.47
CA GLN A 250 13.84 14.87 -7.44
C GLN A 250 14.41 13.80 -8.38
N ASN A 251 14.31 14.05 -9.69
CA ASN A 251 14.83 13.18 -10.75
C ASN A 251 14.25 11.75 -10.74
N ARG A 252 13.09 11.52 -10.12
CA ARG A 252 12.40 10.23 -10.10
C ARG A 252 10.97 10.37 -10.61
N THR A 253 10.52 9.37 -11.33
CA THR A 253 9.11 9.28 -11.73
C THR A 253 8.26 9.06 -10.49
N SER A 254 7.28 9.92 -10.25
CA SER A 254 6.52 9.89 -9.00
C SER A 254 5.02 9.92 -9.24
N PHE A 255 4.32 8.93 -8.71
CA PHE A 255 2.86 8.88 -8.67
C PHE A 255 2.41 9.28 -7.27
N VAL A 256 1.66 10.36 -7.17
CA VAL A 256 1.20 10.90 -5.88
C VAL A 256 -0.31 10.85 -5.82
N ILE A 257 -0.88 10.07 -4.89
CA ILE A 257 -2.29 10.19 -4.52
C ILE A 257 -2.40 11.47 -3.71
N ALA A 258 -2.81 12.54 -4.39
CA ALA A 258 -2.68 13.88 -3.85
C ALA A 258 -3.93 14.28 -3.06
N HIS A 259 -3.71 14.62 -1.81
CA HIS A 259 -4.69 15.22 -0.91
C HIS A 259 -4.36 16.67 -0.56
N ARG A 260 -3.22 17.19 -1.04
CA ARG A 260 -2.75 18.55 -0.77
C ARG A 260 -2.68 19.39 -2.03
N LEU A 261 -3.12 20.62 -1.89
CA LEU A 261 -3.13 21.59 -2.99
C LEU A 261 -1.74 21.87 -3.56
N SER A 262 -0.72 21.96 -2.71
CA SER A 262 0.67 22.22 -3.12
C SER A 262 1.20 21.13 -4.05
N THR A 263 0.94 19.87 -3.74
CA THR A 263 1.34 18.71 -4.53
C THR A 263 0.65 18.68 -5.88
N ILE A 264 -0.67 18.93 -5.88
CA ILE A 264 -1.46 18.98 -7.10
C ILE A 264 -0.96 20.08 -8.04
N LYS A 265 -0.70 21.29 -7.52
CA LYS A 265 -0.23 22.43 -8.32
C LYS A 265 1.15 22.23 -8.94
N ASN A 266 2.02 21.50 -8.26
CA ASN A 266 3.40 21.29 -8.70
C ASN A 266 3.57 20.04 -9.59
N ALA A 267 2.55 19.21 -9.73
CA ALA A 267 2.58 18.04 -10.59
C ALA A 267 2.75 18.43 -12.07
N SER A 268 3.55 17.65 -12.78
CA SER A 268 3.73 17.79 -14.24
C SER A 268 2.42 17.50 -14.98
N THR A 269 1.69 16.50 -14.49
CA THR A 269 0.39 16.08 -15.03
C THR A 269 -0.51 15.64 -13.88
N ILE A 270 -1.77 16.00 -13.97
CA ILE A 270 -2.84 15.58 -13.06
C ILE A 270 -3.71 14.59 -13.82
N LEU A 271 -3.95 13.42 -13.21
CA LEU A 271 -4.93 12.43 -13.66
C LEU A 271 -6.16 12.55 -12.78
N VAL A 272 -7.26 12.94 -13.36
CA VAL A 272 -8.55 13.04 -12.67
C VAL A 272 -9.32 11.75 -12.88
N MET A 273 -9.52 11.02 -11.81
CA MET A 273 -10.23 9.75 -11.83
C MET A 273 -11.66 9.91 -11.34
N ASP A 274 -12.58 9.30 -12.07
CA ASP A 274 -13.95 9.10 -11.64
C ASP A 274 -14.47 7.75 -12.12
N ASN A 275 -15.10 6.99 -11.22
CA ASN A 275 -15.68 5.67 -11.51
C ASN A 275 -14.74 4.75 -12.32
N GLY A 276 -13.47 4.68 -11.93
CA GLY A 276 -12.45 3.80 -12.51
C GLY A 276 -11.90 4.23 -13.88
N ARG A 277 -12.17 5.47 -14.31
CA ARG A 277 -11.68 6.04 -15.57
C ARG A 277 -10.92 7.32 -15.33
N ILE A 278 -9.97 7.62 -16.20
CA ILE A 278 -9.42 8.96 -16.29
C ILE A 278 -10.40 9.79 -17.10
N VAL A 279 -11.07 10.75 -16.44
CA VAL A 279 -12.05 11.65 -17.07
C VAL A 279 -11.40 12.92 -17.58
N GLU A 280 -10.31 13.35 -16.96
CA GLU A 280 -9.51 14.50 -17.37
C GLU A 280 -8.02 14.24 -17.09
N GLN A 281 -7.19 14.82 -17.97
CA GLN A 281 -5.73 14.78 -17.82
C GLN A 281 -5.14 16.10 -18.31
N GLY A 282 -4.14 16.64 -17.60
CA GLY A 282 -3.47 17.87 -17.99
C GLY A 282 -2.75 18.56 -16.84
N SER A 283 -2.24 19.76 -17.08
CA SER A 283 -1.67 20.59 -16.01
C SER A 283 -2.76 21.21 -15.12
N HIS A 284 -2.36 21.64 -13.94
CA HIS A 284 -3.26 22.38 -13.02
C HIS A 284 -3.98 23.56 -13.71
N ARG A 285 -3.23 24.32 -14.50
CA ARG A 285 -3.78 25.49 -15.19
C ARG A 285 -4.78 25.10 -16.27
N ASP A 286 -4.42 24.16 -17.14
CA ASP A 286 -5.27 23.74 -18.26
C ASP A 286 -6.59 23.16 -17.76
N LEU A 287 -6.54 22.35 -16.69
CA LEU A 287 -7.72 21.73 -16.11
C LEU A 287 -8.64 22.73 -15.40
N LEU A 288 -8.10 23.78 -14.79
CA LEU A 288 -8.91 24.87 -14.23
C LEU A 288 -9.57 25.71 -15.32
N GLU A 289 -8.83 26.04 -16.39
CA GLU A 289 -9.36 26.80 -17.55
C GLU A 289 -10.46 26.02 -18.26
N LYS A 290 -10.38 24.68 -18.29
CA LYS A 290 -11.40 23.80 -18.86
C LYS A 290 -12.72 23.83 -18.08
N GLY A 291 -12.70 24.11 -16.79
CA GLY A 291 -13.90 24.22 -15.94
C GLY A 291 -14.66 22.90 -15.73
N GLY A 292 -13.98 21.75 -15.86
CA GLY A 292 -14.59 20.43 -15.75
C GLY A 292 -14.54 19.84 -14.33
N VAL A 293 -14.54 18.51 -14.26
CA VAL A 293 -14.55 17.73 -12.98
C VAL A 293 -13.43 18.16 -12.05
N TYR A 294 -12.22 18.41 -12.59
CA TYR A 294 -11.10 18.90 -11.80
C TYR A 294 -11.40 20.24 -11.13
N ALA A 295 -11.97 21.20 -11.88
CA ALA A 295 -12.28 22.52 -11.34
C ALA A 295 -13.35 22.44 -10.24
N GLU A 296 -14.33 21.55 -10.39
CA GLU A 296 -15.34 21.28 -9.35
C GLU A 296 -14.71 20.70 -8.09
N LEU A 297 -13.87 19.67 -8.22
CA LEU A 297 -13.11 19.07 -7.11
C LEU A 297 -12.22 20.11 -6.41
N TYR A 298 -11.51 20.91 -7.19
CA TYR A 298 -10.64 21.96 -6.66
C TYR A 298 -11.43 22.99 -5.86
N ASN A 299 -12.55 23.47 -6.39
CA ASN A 299 -13.38 24.46 -5.71
C ASN A 299 -14.01 23.90 -4.43
N SER A 300 -14.49 22.67 -4.43
CA SER A 300 -15.12 22.05 -3.27
C SER A 300 -14.13 21.72 -2.15
N GLN A 301 -12.91 21.30 -2.48
CA GLN A 301 -11.94 20.88 -1.47
C GLN A 301 -11.02 22.00 -0.97
N PHE A 302 -10.71 23.01 -1.81
CA PHE A 302 -9.65 23.96 -1.52
C PHE A 302 -10.06 25.42 -1.53
N VAL A 303 -11.17 25.79 -2.18
CA VAL A 303 -11.64 27.18 -2.25
C VAL A 303 -12.83 27.41 -1.33
N ASN A 304 -13.81 26.52 -1.39
CA ASN A 304 -15.01 26.57 -0.56
C ASN A 304 -15.21 25.21 0.11
N PRO A 305 -14.37 24.82 1.10
CA PRO A 305 -14.56 23.55 1.79
C PRO A 305 -15.94 23.55 2.44
N ILE A 306 -16.79 22.63 2.01
CA ILE A 306 -18.09 22.38 2.67
C ILE A 306 -17.79 21.91 4.08
N ALA A 307 -18.20 22.67 5.09
CA ALA A 307 -17.96 22.46 6.50
C ALA A 307 -18.63 21.17 7.02
#